data_e9c78cf02c71ce570769a69b923fc3b8
#
_entry.id   e9c78cf02c71ce570769a69b923fc3b8
#
_cell.length_a   1.000
_cell.length_b   1.000
_cell.length_c   1.000
_cell.angle_alpha   90.00
_cell.angle_beta   90.00
_cell.angle_gamma   90.00
#
_symmetry.space_group_name_H-M   'P 1'
#
loop_
_entity.id
_entity.type
_entity.pdbx_description
1 polymer ?
#
loop_
_entity_poly.entity_id
_entity_poly.type
_entity_poly.pdbx_seq_one_letter_code
_entity_poly.pdbx_strand_id
1 'polypeptide(L)'
;MSGLVALLDDIASISKVAAASIDDVAGQAAKAGAKAAGAVIDDAAVTPKYVHGFDAGRELPIVWKIARGSLFNKLVILLPVALLLSAFAPWAIPPLLMLGGAYLCYEGAHKVAHLFLHTDAHDSEKHTHPNTDGAALEEARVAGAIKTDFILSAEIMTIALSTIPVQDSLLMKAVILALVAVAITVAVYGFVALIVKADDLGVHMATQRSGAVAALGRGIVHVMPGFMTTLTVVGTAAMIWVGGQIIVHGLHELGWHAPYDLIHDLSESAAAAVPAAPGIVAWITTAFFDGLVGLAIGLLLLPI
;
A
#
# COMPACT_ATOMS: atom_id res chain seq x y z
N MET A 1 -4.36 -11.69 57.78
CA MET A 1 -4.33 -12.43 56.49
C MET A 1 -5.35 -11.87 55.47
N SER A 2 -6.33 -11.02 55.88
CA SER A 2 -7.32 -10.43 54.96
C SER A 2 -6.75 -9.42 53.95
N GLY A 3 -5.71 -8.65 54.29
CA GLY A 3 -5.15 -7.63 53.41
C GLY A 3 -4.39 -8.18 52.21
N LEU A 4 -3.71 -9.32 52.35
CA LEU A 4 -2.98 -9.93 51.21
C LEU A 4 -3.92 -10.54 50.18
N VAL A 5 -5.03 -11.14 50.65
CA VAL A 5 -6.05 -11.72 49.76
C VAL A 5 -6.78 -10.60 49.00
N ALA A 6 -7.11 -9.50 49.68
CA ALA A 6 -7.71 -8.32 49.02
C ALA A 6 -6.78 -7.70 47.97
N LEU A 7 -5.47 -7.59 48.28
CA LEU A 7 -4.49 -7.09 47.29
C LEU A 7 -4.37 -8.00 46.06
N LEU A 8 -4.40 -9.31 46.25
CA LEU A 8 -4.34 -10.30 45.17
C LEU A 8 -5.61 -10.24 44.31
N ASP A 9 -6.75 -10.03 44.91
CA ASP A 9 -8.05 -9.88 44.22
C ASP A 9 -8.08 -8.56 43.40
N ASP A 10 -7.57 -7.47 43.97
CA ASP A 10 -7.42 -6.20 43.25
C ASP A 10 -6.47 -6.32 42.06
N ILE A 11 -5.30 -6.98 42.23
CA ILE A 11 -4.35 -7.24 41.13
C ILE A 11 -5.00 -8.12 40.06
N ALA A 12 -5.73 -9.16 40.45
CA ALA A 12 -6.44 -10.03 39.50
C ALA A 12 -7.50 -9.29 38.72
N SER A 13 -8.27 -8.40 39.38
CA SER A 13 -9.30 -7.58 38.74
C SER A 13 -8.68 -6.58 37.74
N ILE A 14 -7.61 -5.87 38.13
CA ILE A 14 -6.88 -4.95 37.25
C ILE A 14 -6.30 -5.70 36.06
N SER A 15 -5.70 -6.87 36.28
CA SER A 15 -5.14 -7.70 35.21
C SER A 15 -6.21 -8.16 34.23
N LYS A 16 -7.39 -8.52 34.71
CA LYS A 16 -8.54 -8.93 33.89
C LYS A 16 -9.08 -7.77 33.03
N VAL A 17 -9.19 -6.58 33.61
CA VAL A 17 -9.60 -5.37 32.88
C VAL A 17 -8.56 -4.98 31.84
N ALA A 18 -7.27 -5.05 32.17
CA ALA A 18 -6.17 -4.78 31.23
C ALA A 18 -6.17 -5.79 30.07
N ALA A 19 -6.35 -7.08 30.34
CA ALA A 19 -6.42 -8.11 29.30
C ALA A 19 -7.65 -7.88 28.36
N ALA A 20 -8.81 -7.58 28.92
CA ALA A 20 -10.01 -7.27 28.13
C ALA A 20 -9.81 -6.03 27.23
N SER A 21 -9.11 -5.01 27.74
CA SER A 21 -8.78 -3.81 26.95
C SER A 21 -7.80 -4.12 25.82
N ILE A 22 -6.81 -5.00 26.04
CA ILE A 22 -5.88 -5.43 24.99
C ILE A 22 -6.60 -6.23 23.90
N ASP A 23 -7.50 -7.13 24.28
CA ASP A 23 -8.28 -7.94 23.34
C ASP A 23 -9.20 -7.04 22.48
N ASP A 24 -9.82 -6.03 23.08
CA ASP A 24 -10.67 -5.07 22.35
C ASP A 24 -9.84 -4.26 21.35
N VAL A 25 -8.71 -3.73 21.77
CA VAL A 25 -7.76 -2.99 20.88
C VAL A 25 -7.28 -3.87 19.72
N ALA A 26 -6.90 -5.12 20.01
CA ALA A 26 -6.45 -6.06 18.99
C ALA A 26 -7.59 -6.41 18.01
N GLY A 27 -8.80 -6.63 18.50
CA GLY A 27 -9.98 -6.88 17.69
C GLY A 27 -10.34 -5.70 16.79
N GLN A 28 -10.31 -4.49 17.31
CA GLN A 28 -10.55 -3.27 16.51
C GLN A 28 -9.44 -3.04 15.47
N ALA A 29 -8.17 -3.26 15.83
CA ALA A 29 -7.04 -3.15 14.90
C ALA A 29 -7.15 -4.20 13.77
N ALA A 30 -7.52 -5.44 14.07
CA ALA A 30 -7.75 -6.48 13.08
C ALA A 30 -8.89 -6.12 12.12
N LYS A 31 -10.01 -5.59 12.65
CA LYS A 31 -11.15 -5.12 11.86
C LYS A 31 -10.76 -3.94 10.95
N ALA A 32 -10.02 -2.98 11.47
CA ALA A 32 -9.53 -1.83 10.72
C ALA A 32 -8.56 -2.26 9.60
N GLY A 33 -7.62 -3.15 9.90
CA GLY A 33 -6.71 -3.73 8.91
C GLY A 33 -7.43 -4.53 7.83
N ALA A 34 -8.44 -5.32 8.20
CA ALA A 34 -9.25 -6.07 7.23
C ALA A 34 -10.03 -5.14 6.28
N LYS A 35 -10.55 -4.01 6.78
CA LYS A 35 -11.24 -3.03 5.93
C LYS A 35 -10.27 -2.30 5.00
N ALA A 36 -9.04 -2.08 5.43
CA ALA A 36 -7.99 -1.47 4.62
C ALA A 36 -7.28 -2.48 3.68
N ALA A 37 -7.67 -3.77 3.68
CA ALA A 37 -6.94 -4.82 2.95
C ALA A 37 -6.80 -4.54 1.45
N GLY A 38 -7.79 -3.93 0.80
CA GLY A 38 -7.70 -3.51 -0.60
C GLY A 38 -6.52 -2.56 -0.84
N ALA A 39 -6.47 -1.47 -0.09
CA ALA A 39 -5.38 -0.49 -0.18
C ALA A 39 -4.01 -1.09 0.21
N VAL A 40 -3.98 -2.07 1.12
CA VAL A 40 -2.75 -2.81 1.48
C VAL A 40 -2.26 -3.69 0.33
N ILE A 41 -3.17 -4.32 -0.41
CA ILE A 41 -2.82 -5.12 -1.59
C ILE A 41 -2.24 -4.22 -2.69
N ASP A 42 -2.83 -3.06 -2.89
CA ASP A 42 -2.37 -2.07 -3.86
C ASP A 42 -0.97 -1.54 -3.49
N ASP A 43 -0.72 -1.24 -2.21
CA ASP A 43 0.61 -0.85 -1.69
C ASP A 43 1.64 -1.97 -1.90
N ALA A 44 1.28 -3.22 -1.60
CA ALA A 44 2.14 -4.38 -1.83
C ALA A 44 2.45 -4.63 -3.32
N ALA A 45 1.54 -4.28 -4.24
CA ALA A 45 1.75 -4.40 -5.68
C ALA A 45 2.66 -3.28 -6.23
N VAL A 46 2.60 -2.08 -5.65
CA VAL A 46 3.40 -0.92 -6.09
C VAL A 46 4.86 -0.99 -5.60
N THR A 47 5.08 -1.43 -4.36
CA THR A 47 6.39 -1.34 -3.68
C THR A 47 7.54 -2.12 -4.35
N PRO A 48 7.37 -3.36 -4.87
CA PRO A 48 8.47 -4.14 -5.44
C PRO A 48 9.19 -3.47 -6.60
N LYS A 49 8.51 -2.65 -7.40
CA LYS A 49 9.11 -1.95 -8.55
C LYS A 49 10.26 -1.00 -8.16
N TYR A 50 10.27 -0.49 -6.93
CA TYR A 50 11.32 0.41 -6.45
C TYR A 50 12.59 -0.32 -6.01
N VAL A 51 12.48 -1.62 -5.73
CA VAL A 51 13.59 -2.45 -5.25
C VAL A 51 14.25 -3.21 -6.41
N HIS A 52 13.48 -3.51 -7.47
CA HIS A 52 13.97 -4.27 -8.61
C HIS A 52 15.11 -3.57 -9.36
N GLY A 53 16.14 -4.36 -9.75
CA GLY A 53 17.28 -3.91 -10.58
C GLY A 53 18.49 -3.41 -9.79
N PHE A 54 18.53 -3.63 -8.48
CA PHE A 54 19.74 -3.48 -7.67
C PHE A 54 20.48 -4.81 -7.51
N ASP A 55 21.74 -4.74 -7.06
CA ASP A 55 22.50 -5.92 -6.69
C ASP A 55 21.81 -6.66 -5.53
N ALA A 56 21.78 -8.00 -5.58
CA ALA A 56 21.13 -8.87 -4.59
C ALA A 56 21.51 -8.56 -3.12
N GLY A 57 22.76 -8.10 -2.88
CA GLY A 57 23.20 -7.67 -1.56
C GLY A 57 22.66 -6.32 -1.10
N ARG A 58 22.12 -5.50 -2.01
CA ARG A 58 21.59 -4.15 -1.72
C ARG A 58 20.07 -4.12 -1.55
N GLU A 59 19.36 -5.09 -2.10
CA GLU A 59 17.89 -5.10 -2.12
C GLU A 59 17.26 -5.11 -0.72
N LEU A 60 17.70 -5.98 0.19
CA LEU A 60 17.17 -5.99 1.58
C LEU A 60 17.50 -4.71 2.36
N PRO A 61 18.71 -4.14 2.31
CA PRO A 61 18.98 -2.82 2.87
C PRO A 61 18.05 -1.74 2.34
N ILE A 62 17.72 -1.76 1.04
CA ILE A 62 16.76 -0.81 0.42
C ILE A 62 15.36 -1.02 0.97
N VAL A 63 14.86 -2.27 0.98
CA VAL A 63 13.56 -2.61 1.58
C VAL A 63 13.49 -2.11 3.03
N TRP A 64 14.53 -2.32 3.82
CA TRP A 64 14.59 -1.86 5.20
C TRP A 64 14.57 -0.33 5.33
N LYS A 65 15.30 0.40 4.46
CA LYS A 65 15.25 1.87 4.42
C LYS A 65 13.84 2.38 4.13
N ILE A 66 13.18 1.78 3.12
CA ILE A 66 11.80 2.15 2.75
C ILE A 66 10.84 1.81 3.88
N ALA A 67 10.91 0.61 4.46
CA ALA A 67 10.06 0.18 5.57
C ALA A 67 10.19 1.10 6.80
N ARG A 68 11.42 1.48 7.14
CA ARG A 68 11.68 2.43 8.23
C ARG A 68 11.11 3.81 7.92
N GLY A 69 11.26 4.31 6.68
CA GLY A 69 10.68 5.58 6.23
C GLY A 69 9.15 5.54 6.26
N SER A 70 8.56 4.45 5.77
CA SER A 70 7.13 4.19 5.81
C SER A 70 6.59 4.19 7.26
N LEU A 71 7.24 3.45 8.15
CA LEU A 71 6.83 3.40 9.56
C LEU A 71 6.95 4.77 10.25
N PHE A 72 8.02 5.51 9.96
CA PHE A 72 8.17 6.89 10.46
C PHE A 72 7.04 7.78 9.94
N ASN A 73 6.73 7.74 8.65
CA ASN A 73 5.63 8.50 8.06
C ASN A 73 4.28 8.16 8.72
N LYS A 74 3.98 6.86 8.88
CA LYS A 74 2.72 6.40 9.48
C LYS A 74 2.58 6.82 10.95
N LEU A 75 3.63 6.62 11.76
CA LEU A 75 3.55 6.82 13.21
C LEU A 75 3.80 8.28 13.62
N VAL A 76 4.74 8.98 12.96
CA VAL A 76 5.19 10.30 13.39
C VAL A 76 4.48 11.43 12.65
N ILE A 77 4.05 11.20 11.41
CA ILE A 77 3.40 12.22 10.59
C ILE A 77 1.91 11.93 10.43
N LEU A 78 1.55 10.80 9.80
CA LEU A 78 0.17 10.52 9.42
C LEU A 78 -0.73 10.27 10.62
N LEU A 79 -0.27 9.54 11.64
CA LEU A 79 -1.08 9.24 12.81
C LEU A 79 -1.48 10.52 13.56
N PRO A 80 -0.55 11.43 13.96
CA PRO A 80 -0.94 12.69 14.60
C PRO A 80 -1.80 13.56 13.70
N VAL A 81 -1.47 13.65 12.41
CA VAL A 81 -2.23 14.48 11.46
C VAL A 81 -3.64 13.91 11.27
N ALA A 82 -3.81 12.60 11.10
CA ALA A 82 -5.10 11.96 10.98
C ALA A 82 -5.98 12.18 12.23
N LEU A 83 -5.41 12.05 13.43
CA LEU A 83 -6.11 12.31 14.68
C LEU A 83 -6.51 13.79 14.82
N LEU A 84 -5.61 14.72 14.50
CA LEU A 84 -5.89 16.15 14.53
C LEU A 84 -6.96 16.54 13.50
N LEU A 85 -6.83 16.09 12.26
CA LEU A 85 -7.82 16.36 11.22
C LEU A 85 -9.18 15.77 11.58
N SER A 86 -9.24 14.52 12.08
CA SER A 86 -10.50 13.90 12.47
C SER A 86 -11.19 14.63 13.62
N ALA A 87 -10.43 15.25 14.51
CA ALA A 87 -10.96 15.98 15.66
C ALA A 87 -11.38 17.43 15.33
N PHE A 88 -10.63 18.14 14.49
CA PHE A 88 -10.79 19.56 14.26
C PHE A 88 -11.27 19.94 12.85
N ALA A 89 -10.92 19.14 11.83
CA ALA A 89 -11.21 19.46 10.44
C ALA A 89 -11.47 18.20 9.59
N PRO A 90 -12.47 17.36 9.92
CA PRO A 90 -12.72 16.12 9.17
C PRO A 90 -13.02 16.37 7.69
N TRP A 91 -13.60 17.52 7.36
CA TRP A 91 -13.88 17.95 5.98
C TRP A 91 -12.63 18.15 5.12
N ALA A 92 -11.45 18.34 5.73
CA ALA A 92 -10.19 18.54 5.00
C ALA A 92 -9.54 17.22 4.54
N ILE A 93 -9.97 16.08 5.09
CA ILE A 93 -9.39 14.76 4.77
C ILE A 93 -9.61 14.40 3.29
N PRO A 94 -10.84 14.43 2.72
CA PRO A 94 -11.07 14.08 1.33
C PRO A 94 -10.25 14.90 0.33
N PRO A 95 -10.24 16.25 0.38
CA PRO A 95 -9.44 17.04 -0.56
C PRO A 95 -7.93 16.80 -0.44
N LEU A 96 -7.41 16.54 0.75
CA LEU A 96 -6.00 16.20 0.92
C LEU A 96 -5.65 14.84 0.29
N LEU A 97 -6.51 13.84 0.48
CA LEU A 97 -6.35 12.54 -0.18
C LEU A 97 -6.45 12.67 -1.71
N MET A 98 -7.38 13.49 -2.21
CA MET A 98 -7.53 13.72 -3.66
C MET A 98 -6.28 14.35 -4.28
N LEU A 99 -5.57 15.24 -3.59
CA LEU A 99 -4.27 15.76 -4.05
C LEU A 99 -3.23 14.64 -4.16
N GLY A 100 -3.21 13.73 -3.19
CA GLY A 100 -2.39 12.52 -3.25
C GLY A 100 -2.77 11.61 -4.42
N GLY A 101 -4.06 11.36 -4.60
CA GLY A 101 -4.59 10.57 -5.71
C GLY A 101 -4.23 11.17 -7.07
N ALA A 102 -4.35 12.50 -7.23
CA ALA A 102 -3.93 13.20 -8.45
C ALA A 102 -2.43 13.03 -8.74
N TYR A 103 -1.60 13.05 -7.70
CA TYR A 103 -0.16 12.75 -7.84
C TYR A 103 0.08 11.31 -8.31
N LEU A 104 -0.63 10.31 -7.76
CA LEU A 104 -0.53 8.91 -8.21
C LEU A 104 -0.96 8.75 -9.67
N CYS A 105 -2.06 9.40 -10.06
CA CYS A 105 -2.53 9.43 -11.45
C CYS A 105 -1.47 10.02 -12.39
N TYR A 106 -0.88 11.15 -12.02
CA TYR A 106 0.20 11.79 -12.77
C TYR A 106 1.41 10.87 -12.92
N GLU A 107 1.92 10.31 -11.82
CA GLU A 107 3.10 9.44 -11.84
C GLU A 107 2.85 8.16 -12.65
N GLY A 108 1.66 7.55 -12.49
CA GLY A 108 1.26 6.38 -13.28
C GLY A 108 1.14 6.68 -14.76
N ALA A 109 0.43 7.76 -15.12
CA ALA A 109 0.26 8.18 -16.52
C ALA A 109 1.58 8.58 -17.18
N HIS A 110 2.49 9.24 -16.47
CA HIS A 110 3.82 9.58 -16.94
C HIS A 110 4.63 8.32 -17.33
N LYS A 111 4.58 7.26 -16.51
CA LYS A 111 5.21 5.97 -16.81
C LYS A 111 4.60 5.30 -18.04
N VAL A 112 3.26 5.33 -18.15
CA VAL A 112 2.55 4.79 -19.31
C VAL A 112 2.87 5.59 -20.57
N ALA A 113 2.86 6.91 -20.51
CA ALA A 113 3.20 7.77 -21.64
C ALA A 113 4.64 7.52 -22.14
N HIS A 114 5.61 7.39 -21.23
CA HIS A 114 6.98 7.02 -21.60
C HIS A 114 7.07 5.66 -22.30
N LEU A 115 6.26 4.69 -21.89
CA LEU A 115 6.25 3.37 -22.54
C LEU A 115 5.73 3.42 -23.99
N PHE A 116 4.74 4.29 -24.29
CA PHE A 116 4.13 4.38 -25.61
C PHE A 116 4.75 5.45 -26.54
N LEU A 117 5.26 6.55 -25.97
CA LEU A 117 5.78 7.67 -26.76
C LEU A 117 7.28 7.54 -27.09
N HIS A 118 8.01 6.69 -26.38
CA HIS A 118 9.44 6.49 -26.57
C HIS A 118 9.75 5.04 -26.95
N THR A 119 9.31 4.65 -28.17
CA THR A 119 9.71 3.35 -28.77
C THR A 119 11.22 3.31 -29.09
N ASP A 120 11.92 4.45 -29.07
CA ASP A 120 13.35 4.58 -29.36
C ASP A 120 14.25 4.78 -28.13
N ALA A 121 13.69 4.74 -26.89
CA ALA A 121 14.43 5.04 -25.67
C ALA A 121 14.92 3.80 -24.90
N HIS A 122 15.27 2.72 -25.60
CA HIS A 122 16.09 1.67 -25.00
C HIS A 122 17.50 2.17 -24.61
N ASP A 123 17.82 3.41 -24.99
CA ASP A 123 19.11 4.06 -24.68
C ASP A 123 19.03 5.18 -23.64
N SER A 124 17.82 5.67 -23.26
CA SER A 124 17.74 6.86 -22.39
C SER A 124 17.87 6.56 -20.88
N GLU A 125 17.68 5.32 -20.42
CA GLU A 125 18.09 4.94 -19.06
C GLU A 125 19.61 4.75 -18.94
N LYS A 126 20.33 4.60 -20.07
CA LYS A 126 21.80 4.47 -20.09
C LYS A 126 22.55 5.79 -20.27
N HIS A 127 21.87 6.90 -20.62
CA HIS A 127 22.54 8.15 -21.00
C HIS A 127 22.20 9.38 -20.16
N THR A 128 21.50 9.25 -19.04
CA THR A 128 21.43 10.35 -18.08
C THR A 128 22.53 10.16 -17.03
N HIS A 129 23.67 10.75 -17.32
CA HIS A 129 24.87 10.89 -16.52
C HIS A 129 25.77 9.64 -16.40
N PRO A 130 26.93 9.63 -17.11
CA PRO A 130 27.98 8.61 -16.93
C PRO A 130 28.70 8.71 -15.56
N ASN A 131 28.24 9.55 -14.63
CA ASN A 131 28.82 9.77 -13.31
C ASN A 131 27.79 9.89 -12.18
N THR A 132 26.56 9.35 -12.34
CA THR A 132 25.66 9.26 -11.16
C THR A 132 26.12 8.07 -10.33
N ASP A 133 26.77 8.32 -9.20
CA ASP A 133 27.10 7.30 -8.21
C ASP A 133 25.88 6.42 -7.96
N GLY A 134 26.05 5.09 -8.01
CA GLY A 134 24.96 4.13 -7.76
C GLY A 134 24.21 4.41 -6.45
N ALA A 135 24.87 5.07 -5.50
CA ALA A 135 24.30 5.57 -4.27
C ALA A 135 23.25 6.67 -4.47
N ALA A 136 23.46 7.60 -5.41
CA ALA A 136 22.49 8.66 -5.69
C ALA A 136 21.23 8.13 -6.37
N LEU A 137 21.37 7.14 -7.26
CA LEU A 137 20.23 6.45 -7.87
C LEU A 137 19.42 5.65 -6.83
N GLU A 138 20.10 4.95 -5.90
CA GLU A 138 19.44 4.25 -4.78
C GLU A 138 18.65 5.23 -3.92
N GLU A 139 19.26 6.36 -3.54
CA GLU A 139 18.62 7.36 -2.69
C GLU A 139 17.39 7.98 -3.38
N ALA A 140 17.46 8.28 -4.66
CA ALA A 140 16.33 8.78 -5.44
C ALA A 140 15.18 7.76 -5.52
N ARG A 141 15.47 6.48 -5.72
CA ARG A 141 14.45 5.42 -5.75
C ARG A 141 13.83 5.19 -4.37
N VAL A 142 14.63 5.19 -3.31
CA VAL A 142 14.13 5.08 -1.93
C VAL A 142 13.23 6.27 -1.59
N ALA A 143 13.62 7.49 -1.94
CA ALA A 143 12.81 8.69 -1.72
C ALA A 143 11.49 8.63 -2.50
N GLY A 144 11.51 8.19 -3.77
CA GLY A 144 10.31 7.98 -4.58
C GLY A 144 9.36 6.93 -3.97
N ALA A 145 9.92 5.80 -3.51
CA ALA A 145 9.14 4.76 -2.83
C ALA A 145 8.47 5.28 -1.56
N ILE A 146 9.21 5.99 -0.70
CA ILE A 146 8.67 6.56 0.56
C ILE A 146 7.58 7.61 0.26
N LYS A 147 7.72 8.39 -0.82
CA LYS A 147 6.73 9.38 -1.22
C LYS A 147 5.43 8.74 -1.70
N THR A 148 5.51 7.69 -2.51
CA THR A 148 4.35 6.93 -2.97
C THR A 148 3.67 6.22 -1.79
N ASP A 149 4.45 5.54 -0.94
CA ASP A 149 3.95 4.89 0.29
C ASP A 149 3.25 5.90 1.21
N PHE A 150 3.74 7.14 1.31
CA PHE A 150 3.11 8.16 2.14
C PHE A 150 1.66 8.42 1.74
N ILE A 151 1.36 8.48 0.44
CA ILE A 151 0.01 8.72 -0.08
C ILE A 151 -0.90 7.51 0.17
N LEU A 152 -0.44 6.31 -0.19
CA LEU A 152 -1.17 5.06 0.05
C LEU A 152 -1.39 4.83 1.55
N SER A 153 -0.40 5.16 2.36
CA SER A 153 -0.49 5.09 3.82
C SER A 153 -1.50 6.08 4.40
N ALA A 154 -1.62 7.28 3.84
CA ALA A 154 -2.62 8.26 4.27
C ALA A 154 -4.04 7.73 4.03
N GLU A 155 -4.27 7.07 2.89
CA GLU A 155 -5.53 6.39 2.58
C GLU A 155 -5.81 5.26 3.58
N ILE A 156 -4.84 4.35 3.76
CA ILE A 156 -4.96 3.23 4.70
C ILE A 156 -5.28 3.71 6.11
N MET A 157 -4.57 4.73 6.59
CA MET A 157 -4.78 5.29 7.93
C MET A 157 -6.15 5.95 8.07
N THR A 158 -6.65 6.59 7.01
CA THR A 158 -8.00 7.18 6.98
C THR A 158 -9.09 6.11 7.00
N ILE A 159 -8.96 5.07 6.17
CA ILE A 159 -9.87 3.91 6.17
C ILE A 159 -9.87 3.24 7.55
N ALA A 160 -8.70 3.02 8.14
CA ALA A 160 -8.59 2.44 9.47
C ALA A 160 -9.28 3.32 10.53
N LEU A 161 -9.03 4.62 10.51
CA LEU A 161 -9.65 5.58 11.43
C LEU A 161 -11.18 5.59 11.32
N SER A 162 -11.73 5.48 10.11
CA SER A 162 -13.19 5.47 9.88
C SER A 162 -13.90 4.24 10.48
N THR A 163 -13.14 3.18 10.81
CA THR A 163 -13.71 1.96 11.43
C THR A 163 -13.76 2.01 12.94
N ILE A 164 -13.00 2.94 13.55
CA ILE A 164 -12.91 3.07 15.00
C ILE A 164 -14.11 3.87 15.50
N PRO A 165 -14.81 3.41 16.55
CA PRO A 165 -15.95 4.11 17.11
C PRO A 165 -15.64 5.57 17.45
N VAL A 166 -16.57 6.47 17.12
CA VAL A 166 -16.38 7.92 17.34
C VAL A 166 -16.22 8.24 18.83
N GLN A 167 -16.90 7.48 19.69
CA GLN A 167 -16.88 7.62 21.15
C GLN A 167 -15.57 7.19 21.80
N ASP A 168 -14.70 6.48 21.09
CA ASP A 168 -13.42 6.04 21.63
C ASP A 168 -12.51 7.25 21.91
N SER A 169 -11.74 7.15 23.00
CA SER A 169 -10.79 8.19 23.35
C SER A 169 -9.70 8.37 22.28
N LEU A 170 -9.15 9.57 22.18
CA LEU A 170 -8.04 9.83 21.25
C LEU A 170 -6.84 8.90 21.48
N LEU A 171 -6.58 8.53 22.74
CA LEU A 171 -5.53 7.56 23.06
C LEU A 171 -5.84 6.17 22.50
N MET A 172 -7.08 5.69 22.64
CA MET A 172 -7.50 4.40 22.07
C MET A 172 -7.37 4.40 20.55
N LYS A 173 -7.87 5.45 19.89
CA LYS A 173 -7.70 5.65 18.44
C LYS A 173 -6.23 5.64 18.02
N ALA A 174 -5.36 6.34 18.77
CA ALA A 174 -3.92 6.37 18.51
C ALA A 174 -3.27 4.99 18.61
N VAL A 175 -3.61 4.22 19.66
CA VAL A 175 -3.06 2.87 19.86
C VAL A 175 -3.50 1.91 18.74
N ILE A 176 -4.80 1.92 18.38
CA ILE A 176 -5.33 1.08 17.31
C ILE A 176 -4.66 1.43 15.98
N LEU A 177 -4.59 2.72 15.63
CA LEU A 177 -3.93 3.16 14.40
C LEU A 177 -2.45 2.83 14.37
N ALA A 178 -1.74 2.94 15.50
CA ALA A 178 -0.34 2.55 15.60
C ALA A 178 -0.14 1.06 15.36
N LEU A 179 -0.99 0.21 15.94
CA LEU A 179 -0.96 -1.24 15.71
C LEU A 179 -1.22 -1.57 14.24
N VAL A 180 -2.23 -0.94 13.62
CA VAL A 180 -2.52 -1.10 12.18
C VAL A 180 -1.32 -0.66 11.35
N ALA A 181 -0.72 0.49 11.63
CA ALA A 181 0.45 0.99 10.92
C ALA A 181 1.64 0.02 10.97
N VAL A 182 1.95 -0.52 12.15
CA VAL A 182 3.03 -1.50 12.34
C VAL A 182 2.70 -2.80 11.61
N ALA A 183 1.50 -3.35 11.81
CA ALA A 183 1.08 -4.62 11.22
C ALA A 183 1.12 -4.57 9.68
N ILE A 184 0.60 -3.50 9.08
CA ILE A 184 0.60 -3.31 7.63
C ILE A 184 2.02 -3.11 7.10
N THR A 185 2.84 -2.29 7.76
CA THR A 185 4.24 -2.12 7.37
C THR A 185 5.00 -3.43 7.36
N VAL A 186 4.83 -4.26 8.41
CA VAL A 186 5.45 -5.58 8.48
C VAL A 186 4.91 -6.51 7.39
N ALA A 187 3.61 -6.49 7.13
CA ALA A 187 2.98 -7.33 6.10
C ALA A 187 3.50 -6.95 4.70
N VAL A 188 3.44 -5.68 4.31
CA VAL A 188 3.85 -5.20 2.98
C VAL A 188 5.34 -5.40 2.75
N TYR A 189 6.18 -4.86 3.63
CA TYR A 189 7.64 -4.94 3.45
C TYR A 189 8.21 -6.32 3.75
N GLY A 190 7.56 -7.12 4.60
CA GLY A 190 7.86 -8.53 4.78
C GLY A 190 7.58 -9.33 3.52
N PHE A 191 6.45 -9.08 2.85
CA PHE A 191 6.12 -9.69 1.57
C PHE A 191 7.12 -9.28 0.46
N VAL A 192 7.47 -8.01 0.37
CA VAL A 192 8.48 -7.52 -0.58
C VAL A 192 9.84 -8.17 -0.32
N ALA A 193 10.28 -8.24 0.95
CA ALA A 193 11.53 -8.90 1.32
C ALA A 193 11.53 -10.40 0.96
N LEU A 194 10.38 -11.06 1.11
CA LEU A 194 10.21 -12.47 0.72
C LEU A 194 10.37 -12.66 -0.78
N ILE A 195 9.74 -11.81 -1.60
CA ILE A 195 9.85 -11.85 -3.07
C ILE A 195 11.30 -11.67 -3.50
N VAL A 196 11.96 -10.64 -2.97
CA VAL A 196 13.36 -10.31 -3.26
C VAL A 196 14.27 -11.50 -2.90
N LYS A 197 14.06 -12.13 -1.75
CA LYS A 197 14.85 -13.27 -1.33
C LYS A 197 14.52 -14.58 -2.04
N ALA A 198 13.37 -14.69 -2.66
CA ALA A 198 13.01 -15.88 -3.42
C ALA A 198 13.95 -16.09 -4.62
N ASP A 199 14.42 -15.02 -5.26
CA ASP A 199 15.39 -15.10 -6.36
C ASP A 199 16.76 -15.61 -5.88
N ASP A 200 17.31 -15.03 -4.82
CA ASP A 200 18.56 -15.49 -4.19
C ASP A 200 18.51 -16.95 -3.80
N LEU A 201 17.38 -17.38 -3.18
CA LEU A 201 17.15 -18.77 -2.83
C LEU A 201 17.09 -19.67 -4.06
N GLY A 202 16.45 -19.22 -5.13
CA GLY A 202 16.40 -19.92 -6.40
C GLY A 202 17.79 -20.17 -6.98
N VAL A 203 18.64 -19.16 -7.03
CA VAL A 203 20.03 -19.24 -7.47
C VAL A 203 20.83 -20.21 -6.58
N HIS A 204 20.71 -20.09 -5.26
CA HIS A 204 21.40 -20.97 -4.31
C HIS A 204 20.98 -22.44 -4.48
N MET A 205 19.69 -22.70 -4.63
CA MET A 205 19.16 -24.06 -4.87
C MET A 205 19.62 -24.61 -6.21
N ALA A 206 19.70 -23.78 -7.26
CA ALA A 206 20.13 -24.20 -8.59
C ALA A 206 21.61 -24.57 -8.65
N THR A 207 22.46 -23.87 -7.89
CA THR A 207 23.92 -24.00 -7.94
C THR A 207 24.49 -25.04 -6.98
N GLN A 208 23.88 -25.20 -5.79
CA GLN A 208 24.46 -26.02 -4.72
C GLN A 208 23.83 -27.41 -4.55
N ARG A 209 22.73 -27.71 -5.23
CA ARG A 209 22.01 -28.97 -5.07
C ARG A 209 21.79 -29.68 -6.41
N SER A 210 21.79 -31.02 -6.39
CA SER A 210 21.44 -31.87 -7.53
C SER A 210 20.00 -32.42 -7.41
N GLY A 211 19.41 -32.89 -8.52
CA GLY A 211 18.11 -33.51 -8.52
C GLY A 211 16.94 -32.51 -8.50
N ALA A 212 15.84 -32.90 -7.83
CA ALA A 212 14.59 -32.12 -7.80
C ALA A 212 14.75 -30.70 -7.23
N VAL A 213 15.63 -30.52 -6.23
CA VAL A 213 15.88 -29.21 -5.59
C VAL A 213 16.56 -28.26 -6.57
N ALA A 214 17.53 -28.73 -7.34
CA ALA A 214 18.16 -27.92 -8.39
C ALA A 214 17.20 -27.57 -9.52
N ALA A 215 16.29 -28.49 -9.88
CA ALA A 215 15.26 -28.23 -10.87
C ALA A 215 14.28 -27.15 -10.40
N LEU A 216 13.85 -27.19 -9.13
CA LEU A 216 13.01 -26.16 -8.52
C LEU A 216 13.72 -24.80 -8.48
N GLY A 217 15.00 -24.75 -8.06
CA GLY A 217 15.79 -23.53 -8.08
C GLY A 217 15.89 -22.89 -9.46
N ARG A 218 16.19 -23.68 -10.48
CA ARG A 218 16.19 -23.19 -11.89
C ARG A 218 14.82 -22.69 -12.34
N GLY A 219 13.72 -23.34 -11.90
CA GLY A 219 12.36 -22.90 -12.16
C GLY A 219 12.09 -21.51 -11.59
N ILE A 220 12.46 -21.29 -10.32
CA ILE A 220 12.32 -19.98 -9.65
C ILE A 220 13.09 -18.91 -10.42
N VAL A 221 14.38 -19.13 -10.69
CA VAL A 221 15.23 -18.15 -11.41
C VAL A 221 14.69 -17.87 -12.82
N HIS A 222 14.15 -18.87 -13.51
CA HIS A 222 13.59 -18.68 -14.85
C HIS A 222 12.29 -17.87 -14.85
N VAL A 223 11.44 -18.03 -13.83
CA VAL A 223 10.15 -17.33 -13.70
C VAL A 223 10.32 -15.92 -13.16
N MET A 224 11.35 -15.66 -12.34
CA MET A 224 11.52 -14.41 -11.61
C MET A 224 11.54 -13.15 -12.49
N PRO A 225 12.26 -13.08 -13.65
CA PRO A 225 12.24 -11.88 -14.49
C PRO A 225 10.83 -11.55 -15.01
N GLY A 226 10.08 -12.58 -15.46
CA GLY A 226 8.70 -12.40 -15.89
C GLY A 226 7.77 -11.96 -14.76
N PHE A 227 7.96 -12.53 -13.58
CA PHE A 227 7.22 -12.16 -12.37
C PHE A 227 7.48 -10.70 -11.97
N MET A 228 8.75 -10.26 -11.96
CA MET A 228 9.11 -8.87 -11.65
C MET A 228 8.57 -7.88 -12.69
N THR A 229 8.62 -8.23 -13.98
CA THR A 229 8.01 -7.42 -15.04
C THR A 229 6.49 -7.30 -14.82
N THR A 230 5.83 -8.40 -14.49
CA THR A 230 4.39 -8.42 -14.18
C THR A 230 4.07 -7.54 -12.98
N LEU A 231 4.84 -7.63 -11.90
CA LEU A 231 4.68 -6.76 -10.74
C LEU A 231 4.84 -5.28 -11.08
N THR A 232 5.81 -4.94 -11.93
CA THR A 232 6.03 -3.55 -12.37
C THR A 232 4.82 -3.03 -13.16
N VAL A 233 4.28 -3.82 -14.08
CA VAL A 233 3.08 -3.46 -14.86
C VAL A 233 1.85 -3.33 -13.96
N VAL A 234 1.62 -4.34 -13.10
CA VAL A 234 0.50 -4.34 -12.15
C VAL A 234 0.63 -3.17 -11.18
N GLY A 235 1.83 -2.92 -10.63
CA GLY A 235 2.06 -1.79 -9.73
C GLY A 235 1.85 -0.42 -10.39
N THR A 236 2.20 -0.27 -11.68
CA THR A 236 1.91 0.97 -12.42
C THR A 236 0.40 1.13 -12.68
N ALA A 237 -0.29 0.06 -13.05
CA ALA A 237 -1.73 0.05 -13.20
C ALA A 237 -2.43 0.35 -11.86
N ALA A 238 -1.95 -0.24 -10.75
CA ALA A 238 -2.47 -0.01 -9.42
C ALA A 238 -2.39 1.48 -9.01
N MET A 239 -1.27 2.16 -9.27
CA MET A 239 -1.17 3.60 -9.01
C MET A 239 -2.24 4.42 -9.71
N ILE A 240 -2.59 4.04 -10.95
CA ILE A 240 -3.60 4.75 -11.76
C ILE A 240 -5.01 4.49 -11.22
N TRP A 241 -5.37 3.22 -10.96
CA TRP A 241 -6.71 2.93 -10.47
C TRP A 241 -6.91 3.42 -9.03
N VAL A 242 -5.92 3.26 -8.13
CA VAL A 242 -6.02 3.77 -6.75
C VAL A 242 -6.10 5.29 -6.74
N GLY A 243 -5.27 5.97 -7.55
CA GLY A 243 -5.36 7.42 -7.70
C GLY A 243 -6.75 7.86 -8.19
N GLY A 244 -7.31 7.16 -9.18
CA GLY A 244 -8.67 7.40 -9.67
C GLY A 244 -9.74 7.14 -8.61
N GLN A 245 -9.65 6.01 -7.90
CA GLN A 245 -10.55 5.65 -6.82
C GLN A 245 -10.56 6.70 -5.70
N ILE A 246 -9.39 7.16 -5.25
CA ILE A 246 -9.27 8.21 -4.23
C ILE A 246 -10.00 9.49 -4.70
N ILE A 247 -9.86 9.86 -5.97
CA ILE A 247 -10.51 11.07 -6.50
C ILE A 247 -12.01 10.86 -6.61
N VAL A 248 -12.49 9.74 -7.17
CA VAL A 248 -13.91 9.44 -7.32
C VAL A 248 -14.59 9.39 -5.96
N HIS A 249 -13.98 8.72 -4.98
CA HIS A 249 -14.51 8.64 -3.62
C HIS A 249 -14.48 10.00 -2.91
N GLY A 250 -13.39 10.75 -3.06
CA GLY A 250 -13.28 12.09 -2.49
C GLY A 250 -14.31 13.07 -3.07
N LEU A 251 -14.61 13.01 -4.36
CA LEU A 251 -15.70 13.79 -4.99
C LEU A 251 -17.07 13.42 -4.39
N HIS A 252 -17.33 12.13 -4.21
CA HIS A 252 -18.56 11.65 -3.57
C HIS A 252 -18.71 12.21 -2.15
N GLU A 253 -17.66 12.16 -1.32
CA GLU A 253 -17.67 12.72 0.03
C GLU A 253 -17.83 14.25 0.06
N LEU A 254 -17.39 14.95 -0.99
CA LEU A 254 -17.59 16.39 -1.15
C LEU A 254 -18.96 16.75 -1.73
N GLY A 255 -19.84 15.77 -1.98
CA GLY A 255 -21.21 15.97 -2.44
C GLY A 255 -21.43 15.84 -3.96
N TRP A 256 -20.39 15.53 -4.75
CA TRP A 256 -20.55 15.24 -6.17
C TRP A 256 -20.59 13.72 -6.40
N HIS A 257 -21.78 13.16 -6.30
CA HIS A 257 -22.00 11.71 -6.31
C HIS A 257 -21.95 11.08 -7.70
N ALA A 258 -22.23 11.84 -8.78
CA ALA A 258 -22.44 11.30 -10.13
C ALA A 258 -21.33 10.35 -10.64
N PRO A 259 -20.01 10.63 -10.51
CA PRO A 259 -18.99 9.69 -10.97
C PRO A 259 -19.00 8.37 -10.19
N TYR A 260 -19.17 8.46 -8.87
CA TYR A 260 -19.21 7.29 -7.97
C TYR A 260 -20.43 6.43 -8.27
N ASP A 261 -21.64 7.03 -8.33
CA ASP A 261 -22.89 6.31 -8.57
C ASP A 261 -22.87 5.61 -9.92
N LEU A 262 -22.35 6.28 -10.97
CA LEU A 262 -22.21 5.67 -12.30
C LEU A 262 -21.32 4.42 -12.27
N ILE A 263 -20.16 4.48 -11.61
CA ILE A 263 -19.23 3.35 -11.50
C ILE A 263 -19.86 2.23 -10.67
N HIS A 264 -20.56 2.59 -9.60
CA HIS A 264 -21.26 1.65 -8.74
C HIS A 264 -22.35 0.89 -9.50
N ASP A 265 -23.23 1.59 -10.20
CA ASP A 265 -24.31 1.00 -11.00
C ASP A 265 -23.78 0.08 -12.09
N LEU A 266 -22.68 0.46 -12.76
CA LEU A 266 -22.00 -0.38 -13.75
C LEU A 266 -21.41 -1.64 -13.11
N SER A 267 -20.81 -1.50 -11.92
CA SER A 267 -20.21 -2.64 -11.22
C SER A 267 -21.26 -3.63 -10.71
N GLU A 268 -22.39 -3.14 -10.19
CA GLU A 268 -23.52 -3.99 -9.79
C GLU A 268 -24.17 -4.69 -10.97
N SER A 269 -24.35 -3.98 -12.10
CA SER A 269 -24.88 -4.56 -13.33
C SER A 269 -23.99 -5.66 -13.89
N ALA A 270 -22.66 -5.45 -13.87
CA ALA A 270 -21.69 -6.45 -14.29
C ALA A 270 -21.68 -7.67 -13.34
N ALA A 271 -21.75 -7.43 -12.03
CA ALA A 271 -21.82 -8.50 -11.02
C ALA A 271 -23.08 -9.35 -11.15
N ALA A 272 -24.22 -8.74 -11.45
CA ALA A 272 -25.48 -9.43 -11.69
C ALA A 272 -25.42 -10.34 -12.94
N ALA A 273 -24.62 -9.96 -13.94
CA ALA A 273 -24.44 -10.76 -15.16
C ALA A 273 -23.59 -12.04 -14.93
N VAL A 274 -22.80 -12.10 -13.85
CA VAL A 274 -21.90 -13.25 -13.52
C VAL A 274 -22.16 -13.76 -12.12
N PRO A 275 -23.23 -14.51 -11.87
CA PRO A 275 -23.62 -14.98 -10.53
C PRO A 275 -22.59 -15.90 -9.84
N ALA A 276 -21.67 -16.49 -10.60
CA ALA A 276 -20.64 -17.40 -10.07
C ALA A 276 -19.58 -16.68 -9.20
N ALA A 277 -19.31 -15.39 -9.45
CA ALA A 277 -18.29 -14.62 -8.72
C ALA A 277 -18.64 -13.12 -8.67
N PRO A 278 -19.80 -12.72 -8.16
CA PRO A 278 -20.29 -11.33 -8.24
C PRO A 278 -19.34 -10.33 -7.59
N GLY A 279 -18.77 -10.65 -6.43
CA GLY A 279 -17.84 -9.76 -5.73
C GLY A 279 -16.53 -9.49 -6.50
N ILE A 280 -15.99 -10.51 -7.16
CA ILE A 280 -14.78 -10.35 -7.97
C ILE A 280 -15.08 -9.50 -9.21
N VAL A 281 -16.21 -9.75 -9.87
CA VAL A 281 -16.63 -8.99 -11.06
C VAL A 281 -16.89 -7.53 -10.69
N ALA A 282 -17.58 -7.26 -9.59
CA ALA A 282 -17.81 -5.90 -9.10
C ALA A 282 -16.46 -5.19 -8.85
N TRP A 283 -15.55 -5.82 -8.13
CA TRP A 283 -14.24 -5.25 -7.83
C TRP A 283 -13.43 -4.96 -9.11
N ILE A 284 -13.35 -5.90 -10.05
CA ILE A 284 -12.63 -5.69 -11.32
C ILE A 284 -13.26 -4.54 -12.11
N THR A 285 -14.59 -4.49 -12.17
CA THR A 285 -15.31 -3.45 -12.91
C THR A 285 -15.05 -2.07 -12.29
N THR A 286 -15.14 -1.95 -10.97
CA THR A 286 -14.82 -0.71 -10.25
C THR A 286 -13.37 -0.30 -10.49
N ALA A 287 -12.40 -1.19 -10.28
CA ALA A 287 -10.98 -0.91 -10.52
C ALA A 287 -10.69 -0.48 -11.97
N PHE A 288 -11.38 -1.06 -12.94
CA PHE A 288 -11.24 -0.69 -14.35
C PHE A 288 -11.72 0.74 -14.62
N PHE A 289 -12.92 1.12 -14.15
CA PHE A 289 -13.45 2.46 -14.37
C PHE A 289 -12.72 3.53 -13.55
N ASP A 290 -12.35 3.23 -12.32
CA ASP A 290 -11.47 4.10 -11.53
C ASP A 290 -10.12 4.29 -12.22
N GLY A 291 -9.57 3.23 -12.82
CA GLY A 291 -8.37 3.28 -13.64
C GLY A 291 -8.52 4.17 -14.88
N LEU A 292 -9.67 4.14 -15.56
CA LEU A 292 -9.94 5.03 -16.70
C LEU A 292 -10.00 6.50 -16.25
N VAL A 293 -10.67 6.77 -15.13
CA VAL A 293 -10.72 8.13 -14.55
C VAL A 293 -9.32 8.57 -14.14
N GLY A 294 -8.57 7.71 -13.45
CA GLY A 294 -7.21 8.00 -13.02
C GLY A 294 -6.26 8.27 -14.19
N LEU A 295 -6.36 7.47 -15.27
CA LEU A 295 -5.57 7.67 -16.48
C LEU A 295 -5.94 8.99 -17.18
N ALA A 296 -7.22 9.30 -17.29
CA ALA A 296 -7.69 10.56 -17.90
C ALA A 296 -7.16 11.77 -17.12
N ILE A 297 -7.26 11.75 -15.78
CA ILE A 297 -6.72 12.81 -14.92
C ILE A 297 -5.19 12.88 -15.03
N GLY A 298 -4.52 11.73 -15.00
CA GLY A 298 -3.07 11.67 -15.11
C GLY A 298 -2.56 12.24 -16.43
N LEU A 299 -3.22 11.92 -17.55
CA LEU A 299 -2.88 12.47 -18.87
C LEU A 299 -3.14 13.99 -18.96
N LEU A 300 -4.21 14.49 -18.33
CA LEU A 300 -4.49 15.93 -18.24
C LEU A 300 -3.46 16.70 -17.42
N LEU A 301 -2.83 16.04 -16.45
CA LEU A 301 -1.80 16.63 -15.60
C LEU A 301 -0.39 16.54 -16.21
N LEU A 302 -0.20 15.76 -17.28
CA LEU A 302 1.08 15.73 -17.99
C LEU A 302 1.29 17.08 -18.69
N PRO A 303 2.46 17.74 -18.51
CA PRO A 303 2.79 18.90 -19.32
C PRO A 303 2.95 18.43 -20.78
N ILE A 304 2.13 19.01 -21.65
CA ILE A 304 2.16 18.81 -23.11
C ILE A 304 3.41 19.44 -23.68
#